data_e90536fbd3a8e34900a98057bdc7b503
#
_entry.id   e90536fbd3a8e34900a98057bdc7b503
#
_cell.length_a   1.000
_cell.length_b   1.000
_cell.length_c   1.000
_cell.angle_alpha   90.00
_cell.angle_beta   90.00
_cell.angle_gamma   90.00
#
_symmetry.space_group_name_H-M   'P 1'
#
loop_
_entity.id
_entity.type
_entity.pdbx_description
1 polymer ?
#
loop_
_entity_poly.entity_id
_entity_poly.type
_entity_poly.pdbx_seq_one_letter_code
_entity_poly.pdbx_strand_id
1 'polypeptide(L)'
;MYKYLYIYNYSPHEQELCEMEFRQIFHTQMKSKYYFTNQFFDYTRSVFIKGRLDIFQSSQNFDEIVAYIEQAKLCYYDFKVIYLKNEITHVHYQETIENCKRVALPIDGSVNMQNPKVVFAITKIEDTWYFGIYHDEVNWSDHYEKPHSYSHSLNLRDARTIVNIAVGNDLSLKVIDPCCGVGTDVLEALSMGIDIEGYDINRYVSYQARLNLEHYGYDPLVIQKQDMLTIDKKYDVTIIDIPYGVYSPFSYEQQLELLKGTLSLAPKLLLVSHIPMNQELEAIGYTILDQAMIKKGNFQRYMTLCFQKAI
;
A
#
# COMPACT_ATOMS: atom_id res chain seq x y z
N MET A 1 13.74 -13.79 17.82
CA MET A 1 14.21 -12.57 17.12
C MET A 1 13.28 -12.31 15.96
N TYR A 2 12.83 -11.06 15.76
CA TYR A 2 12.04 -10.67 14.58
C TYR A 2 12.94 -10.69 13.34
N LYS A 3 12.32 -10.98 12.16
CA LYS A 3 13.02 -11.00 10.88
C LYS A 3 12.99 -9.64 10.16
N TYR A 4 11.92 -8.89 10.37
CA TYR A 4 11.67 -7.65 9.64
C TYR A 4 11.28 -6.52 10.59
N LEU A 5 11.75 -5.31 10.27
CA LEU A 5 11.26 -4.05 10.80
C LEU A 5 10.74 -3.21 9.64
N TYR A 6 9.44 -2.91 9.64
CA TYR A 6 8.81 -1.97 8.72
C TYR A 6 8.74 -0.59 9.35
N ILE A 7 9.16 0.44 8.60
CA ILE A 7 9.17 1.83 9.03
C ILE A 7 8.07 2.57 8.29
N TYR A 8 7.07 3.03 9.02
CA TYR A 8 5.91 3.75 8.49
C TYR A 8 6.11 5.26 8.53
N ASN A 9 5.55 5.96 7.53
CA ASN A 9 5.47 7.41 7.50
C ASN A 9 4.15 7.83 6.84
N TYR A 10 3.36 8.62 7.54
CA TYR A 10 2.07 9.13 7.07
C TYR A 10 1.80 10.50 7.67
N SER A 11 1.02 11.30 6.96
CA SER A 11 0.52 12.58 7.47
C SER A 11 -0.70 12.36 8.38
N PRO A 12 -1.00 13.28 9.32
CA PRO A 12 -2.12 13.11 10.25
C PRO A 12 -3.48 12.84 9.59
N HIS A 13 -3.71 13.38 8.39
CA HIS A 13 -4.96 13.17 7.66
C HIS A 13 -5.05 11.82 6.93
N GLU A 14 -3.94 11.09 6.80
CA GLU A 14 -3.86 9.75 6.20
C GLU A 14 -3.80 8.65 7.27
N GLN A 15 -3.78 9.00 8.56
CA GLN A 15 -3.55 8.04 9.63
C GLN A 15 -4.55 6.89 9.62
N GLU A 16 -5.85 7.18 9.58
CA GLU A 16 -6.90 6.14 9.60
C GLU A 16 -6.75 5.18 8.42
N LEU A 17 -6.42 5.72 7.23
CA LEU A 17 -6.22 4.91 6.03
C LEU A 17 -4.97 4.03 6.14
N CYS A 18 -3.86 4.56 6.65
CA CYS A 18 -2.64 3.81 6.94
C CYS A 18 -2.90 2.69 7.95
N GLU A 19 -3.63 2.98 9.02
CA GLU A 19 -3.99 1.99 10.04
C GLU A 19 -4.94 0.91 9.49
N MET A 20 -5.87 1.27 8.59
CA MET A 20 -6.73 0.32 7.91
C MET A 20 -5.92 -0.61 7.00
N GLU A 21 -5.02 -0.06 6.16
CA GLU A 21 -4.10 -0.87 5.34
C GLU A 21 -3.28 -1.82 6.22
N PHE A 22 -2.71 -1.31 7.30
CA PHE A 22 -1.92 -2.09 8.24
C PHE A 22 -2.71 -3.27 8.82
N ARG A 23 -3.96 -3.06 9.24
CA ARG A 23 -4.83 -4.13 9.77
C ARG A 23 -5.11 -5.21 8.72
N GLN A 24 -5.32 -4.82 7.46
CA GLN A 24 -5.59 -5.80 6.39
C GLN A 24 -4.34 -6.60 6.01
N ILE A 25 -3.14 -6.04 6.16
CA ILE A 25 -1.87 -6.71 5.86
C ILE A 25 -1.41 -7.60 7.02
N PHE A 26 -1.43 -7.08 8.25
CA PHE A 26 -0.79 -7.75 9.40
C PHE A 26 -1.78 -8.34 10.41
N HIS A 27 -3.09 -8.17 10.20
CA HIS A 27 -4.17 -8.70 11.03
C HIS A 27 -4.04 -8.32 12.52
N THR A 28 -3.51 -7.13 12.80
CA THR A 28 -3.31 -6.58 14.14
C THR A 28 -3.44 -5.05 14.12
N GLN A 29 -3.48 -4.44 15.31
CA GLN A 29 -3.53 -2.98 15.43
C GLN A 29 -2.14 -2.35 15.35
N MET A 30 -2.04 -1.24 14.63
CA MET A 30 -0.82 -0.43 14.60
C MET A 30 -0.62 0.27 15.96
N LYS A 31 0.53 0.05 16.60
CA LYS A 31 0.89 0.66 17.89
C LYS A 31 1.97 1.74 17.75
N SER A 32 2.74 1.68 16.67
CA SER A 32 3.90 2.52 16.41
C SER A 32 4.16 2.58 14.91
N LYS A 33 4.89 3.59 14.48
CA LYS A 33 5.44 3.67 13.11
C LYS A 33 6.56 2.65 12.84
N TYR A 34 6.96 1.90 13.84
CA TYR A 34 8.02 0.88 13.76
C TYR A 34 7.41 -0.47 14.09
N TYR A 35 7.25 -1.32 13.08
CA TYR A 35 6.57 -2.60 13.23
C TYR A 35 7.52 -3.78 13.02
N PHE A 36 7.74 -4.55 14.08
CA PHE A 36 8.54 -5.75 14.09
C PHE A 36 7.68 -6.99 13.85
N THR A 37 8.09 -7.83 12.90
CA THR A 37 7.34 -9.05 12.55
C THR A 37 8.24 -10.12 11.93
N ASN A 38 7.71 -11.35 11.87
CA ASN A 38 8.29 -12.45 11.09
C ASN A 38 7.56 -12.65 9.74
N GLN A 39 6.47 -11.92 9.54
CA GLN A 39 5.71 -11.95 8.31
C GLN A 39 6.39 -11.06 7.25
N PHE A 40 6.68 -11.66 6.10
CA PHE A 40 7.14 -10.89 4.94
C PHE A 40 5.97 -10.16 4.29
N PHE A 41 6.20 -8.91 3.95
CA PHE A 41 5.35 -8.11 3.09
C PHE A 41 6.23 -7.34 2.10
N ASP A 42 5.83 -7.28 0.85
CA ASP A 42 6.50 -6.43 -0.12
C ASP A 42 6.18 -4.97 0.16
N TYR A 43 7.12 -4.29 0.81
CA TYR A 43 6.96 -2.91 1.26
C TYR A 43 6.71 -1.92 0.11
N THR A 44 7.13 -2.25 -1.12
CA THR A 44 6.93 -1.38 -2.30
C THR A 44 5.46 -1.25 -2.69
N ARG A 45 4.61 -2.14 -2.19
CA ARG A 45 3.16 -2.08 -2.37
C ARG A 45 2.51 -0.95 -1.57
N SER A 46 3.04 -0.61 -0.38
CA SER A 46 2.45 0.41 0.49
C SER A 46 3.06 1.78 0.26
N VAL A 47 2.21 2.80 0.16
CA VAL A 47 2.63 4.20 0.11
C VAL A 47 3.07 4.74 1.48
N PHE A 48 2.77 4.02 2.55
CA PHE A 48 3.06 4.41 3.93
C PHE A 48 4.33 3.77 4.48
N ILE A 49 4.83 2.69 3.88
CA ILE A 49 6.07 2.07 4.32
C ILE A 49 7.25 2.78 3.64
N LYS A 50 8.02 3.50 4.45
CA LYS A 50 9.22 4.20 4.02
C LYS A 50 10.36 3.25 3.68
N GLY A 51 10.41 2.11 4.34
CA GLY A 51 11.42 1.09 4.11
C GLY A 51 11.28 -0.10 5.06
N ARG A 52 12.04 -1.14 4.75
CA ARG A 52 12.10 -2.39 5.50
C ARG A 52 13.55 -2.71 5.85
N LEU A 53 13.80 -3.05 7.12
CA LEU A 53 15.06 -3.62 7.57
C LEU A 53 14.89 -5.15 7.70
N ASP A 54 15.65 -5.91 6.92
CA ASP A 54 15.78 -7.36 7.06
C ASP A 54 16.80 -7.62 8.15
N ILE A 55 16.34 -8.01 9.34
CA ILE A 55 17.15 -8.05 10.56
C ILE A 55 18.03 -9.32 10.55
N PHE A 56 19.35 -9.12 10.64
CA PHE A 56 20.34 -10.19 10.79
C PHE A 56 20.64 -10.46 12.26
N GLN A 57 20.76 -9.38 13.06
CA GLN A 57 21.08 -9.47 14.47
C GLN A 57 20.42 -8.35 15.27
N SER A 58 20.11 -8.65 16.54
CA SER A 58 19.67 -7.66 17.52
C SER A 58 20.27 -7.94 18.89
N SER A 59 20.66 -6.90 19.62
CA SER A 59 21.19 -6.99 20.97
C SER A 59 21.08 -5.63 21.70
N GLN A 60 20.99 -5.68 23.03
CA GLN A 60 21.16 -4.48 23.87
C GLN A 60 22.63 -4.03 23.93
N ASN A 61 23.56 -4.96 23.74
CA ASN A 61 24.99 -4.65 23.68
C ASN A 61 25.45 -4.54 22.22
N PHE A 62 25.91 -3.33 21.83
CA PHE A 62 26.37 -3.07 20.46
C PHE A 62 27.58 -3.93 20.06
N ASP A 63 28.46 -4.30 21.02
CA ASP A 63 29.60 -5.15 20.72
C ASP A 63 29.21 -6.54 20.23
N GLU A 64 28.05 -7.06 20.64
CA GLU A 64 27.51 -8.32 20.13
C GLU A 64 27.07 -8.22 18.65
N ILE A 65 26.64 -7.05 18.20
CA ILE A 65 26.35 -6.80 16.77
C ILE A 65 27.67 -6.92 15.97
N VAL A 66 28.74 -6.27 16.45
CA VAL A 66 30.05 -6.32 15.78
C VAL A 66 30.60 -7.75 15.77
N ALA A 67 30.57 -8.43 16.91
CA ALA A 67 31.01 -9.83 17.03
C ALA A 67 30.23 -10.78 16.09
N TYR A 68 28.92 -10.57 15.93
CA TYR A 68 28.12 -11.33 14.98
C TYR A 68 28.64 -11.14 13.54
N ILE A 69 28.95 -9.90 13.12
CA ILE A 69 29.41 -9.61 11.76
C ILE A 69 30.76 -10.27 11.50
N GLU A 70 31.69 -10.22 12.47
CA GLU A 70 33.00 -10.90 12.40
C GLU A 70 32.84 -12.43 12.25
N GLN A 71 31.93 -13.03 13.02
CA GLN A 71 31.67 -14.47 12.97
C GLN A 71 30.98 -14.90 11.68
N ALA A 72 30.03 -14.08 11.18
CA ALA A 72 29.25 -14.36 9.97
C ALA A 72 30.11 -14.22 8.69
N LYS A 73 31.29 -13.59 8.76
CA LYS A 73 32.20 -13.36 7.63
C LYS A 73 31.49 -12.80 6.42
N LEU A 74 30.71 -11.73 6.64
CA LEU A 74 29.95 -11.08 5.56
C LEU A 74 30.90 -10.57 4.49
N CYS A 75 30.58 -10.85 3.20
CA CYS A 75 31.35 -10.39 2.05
C CYS A 75 30.42 -9.76 1.03
N TYR A 76 30.53 -8.44 0.87
CA TYR A 76 29.67 -7.65 -0.03
C TYR A 76 30.48 -6.59 -0.78
N TYR A 77 30.19 -6.42 -2.06
CA TYR A 77 30.80 -5.39 -2.89
C TYR A 77 29.80 -4.25 -3.15
N ASP A 78 30.31 -3.04 -3.19
CA ASP A 78 29.51 -1.83 -3.39
C ASP A 78 28.44 -1.63 -2.30
N PHE A 79 28.83 -1.82 -1.03
CA PHE A 79 27.92 -1.58 0.10
C PHE A 79 28.14 -0.23 0.76
N LYS A 80 27.13 0.22 1.51
CA LYS A 80 27.26 1.27 2.53
C LYS A 80 26.60 0.85 3.84
N VAL A 81 27.00 1.49 4.93
CA VAL A 81 26.37 1.36 6.23
C VAL A 81 25.76 2.69 6.63
N ILE A 82 24.50 2.69 7.04
CA ILE A 82 23.78 3.88 7.51
C ILE A 82 23.18 3.68 8.90
N TYR A 83 22.92 4.78 9.58
CA TYR A 83 22.10 4.80 10.79
C TYR A 83 20.67 5.25 10.45
N LEU A 84 19.68 4.38 10.69
CA LEU A 84 18.27 4.71 10.55
C LEU A 84 17.81 5.48 11.79
N LYS A 85 17.61 6.78 11.63
CA LYS A 85 17.04 7.63 12.68
C LYS A 85 15.58 7.25 12.92
N ASN A 86 15.17 7.29 14.19
CA ASN A 86 13.81 7.07 14.60
C ASN A 86 13.37 8.09 15.66
N GLU A 87 12.06 8.16 15.93
CA GLU A 87 11.45 9.10 16.87
C GLU A 87 11.46 8.58 18.32
N ILE A 88 11.82 7.29 18.54
CA ILE A 88 11.74 6.63 19.84
C ILE A 88 13.05 6.83 20.62
N THR A 89 14.20 6.65 19.96
CA THR A 89 15.50 6.66 20.62
C THR A 89 16.43 7.64 19.93
N HIS A 90 16.88 8.64 20.69
CA HIS A 90 17.88 9.59 20.21
C HIS A 90 19.29 9.05 20.48
N VAL A 91 20.09 8.90 19.43
CA VAL A 91 21.52 8.56 19.51
C VAL A 91 22.31 9.76 18.99
N HIS A 92 23.38 10.15 19.70
CA HIS A 92 24.20 11.29 19.30
C HIS A 92 24.85 11.05 17.93
N TYR A 93 24.94 12.11 17.12
CA TYR A 93 25.47 12.05 15.76
C TYR A 93 26.87 11.44 15.68
N GLN A 94 27.77 11.79 16.59
CA GLN A 94 29.13 11.22 16.63
C GLN A 94 29.10 9.70 16.90
N GLU A 95 28.24 9.26 17.81
CA GLU A 95 28.04 7.85 18.11
C GLU A 95 27.47 7.09 16.90
N THR A 96 26.54 7.69 16.14
CA THR A 96 26.00 7.05 14.93
C THR A 96 27.08 6.82 13.88
N ILE A 97 27.97 7.82 13.68
CA ILE A 97 29.10 7.68 12.73
C ILE A 97 30.07 6.60 13.20
N GLU A 98 30.44 6.60 14.47
CA GLU A 98 31.35 5.61 15.04
C GLU A 98 30.79 4.20 14.91
N ASN A 99 29.54 4.02 15.28
CA ASN A 99 28.89 2.70 15.18
C ASN A 99 28.74 2.24 13.72
N CYS A 100 28.46 3.13 12.76
CA CYS A 100 28.47 2.76 11.34
C CYS A 100 29.86 2.30 10.87
N LYS A 101 30.94 2.94 11.32
CA LYS A 101 32.31 2.51 11.01
C LYS A 101 32.64 1.17 11.63
N ARG A 102 32.28 0.96 12.90
CA ARG A 102 32.50 -0.31 13.62
C ARG A 102 31.79 -1.49 12.95
N VAL A 103 30.63 -1.26 12.38
CA VAL A 103 29.87 -2.26 11.59
C VAL A 103 30.50 -2.48 10.21
N ALA A 104 30.97 -1.44 9.55
CA ALA A 104 31.53 -1.54 8.20
C ALA A 104 32.89 -2.25 8.16
N LEU A 105 33.74 -2.06 9.17
CA LEU A 105 35.11 -2.57 9.21
C LEU A 105 35.22 -4.10 9.07
N PRO A 106 34.43 -4.94 9.74
CA PRO A 106 34.53 -6.39 9.64
C PRO A 106 33.85 -7.00 8.40
N ILE A 107 33.18 -6.20 7.56
CA ILE A 107 32.57 -6.67 6.30
C ILE A 107 33.61 -6.66 5.21
N ASP A 108 33.91 -7.83 4.65
CA ASP A 108 34.79 -7.97 3.48
C ASP A 108 34.15 -7.38 2.24
N GLY A 109 34.99 -6.76 1.36
CA GLY A 109 34.56 -6.25 0.06
C GLY A 109 34.85 -4.77 -0.16
N SER A 110 33.97 -4.05 -0.84
CA SER A 110 34.17 -2.64 -1.18
C SER A 110 33.02 -1.76 -0.72
N VAL A 111 33.37 -0.59 -0.16
CA VAL A 111 32.40 0.43 0.24
C VAL A 111 32.11 1.37 -0.94
N ASN A 112 30.84 1.63 -1.22
CA ASN A 112 30.39 2.59 -2.22
C ASN A 112 29.31 3.50 -1.62
N MET A 113 29.70 4.74 -1.30
CA MET A 113 28.79 5.70 -0.64
C MET A 113 27.79 6.34 -1.60
N GLN A 114 28.08 6.37 -2.91
CA GLN A 114 27.27 7.06 -3.91
C GLN A 114 26.23 6.14 -4.54
N ASN A 115 26.65 4.98 -5.02
CA ASN A 115 25.80 4.00 -5.72
C ASN A 115 25.98 2.60 -5.11
N PRO A 116 25.54 2.39 -3.87
CA PRO A 116 25.65 1.08 -3.22
C PRO A 116 24.68 0.09 -3.85
N LYS A 117 25.13 -1.17 -3.99
CA LYS A 117 24.25 -2.29 -4.35
C LYS A 117 23.53 -2.86 -3.12
N VAL A 118 24.13 -2.68 -1.93
CA VAL A 118 23.58 -3.14 -0.65
C VAL A 118 23.69 -2.03 0.36
N VAL A 119 22.61 -1.76 1.07
CA VAL A 119 22.56 -0.81 2.17
C VAL A 119 22.41 -1.58 3.47
N PHE A 120 23.48 -1.70 4.24
CA PHE A 120 23.36 -2.14 5.62
C PHE A 120 22.88 -0.99 6.48
N ALA A 121 22.04 -1.32 7.45
CA ALA A 121 21.59 -0.32 8.40
C ALA A 121 21.67 -0.83 9.83
N ILE A 122 21.95 0.12 10.73
CA ILE A 122 21.80 -0.03 12.17
C ILE A 122 20.77 0.96 12.69
N THR A 123 20.03 0.56 13.70
CA THR A 123 19.13 1.46 14.42
C THR A 123 19.05 1.01 15.88
N LYS A 124 18.78 1.96 16.79
CA LYS A 124 18.48 1.65 18.19
C LYS A 124 17.04 2.02 18.46
N ILE A 125 16.24 1.03 18.88
CA ILE A 125 14.85 1.27 19.27
C ILE A 125 14.71 0.83 20.72
N GLU A 126 14.35 1.76 21.59
CA GLU A 126 14.45 1.61 23.02
C GLU A 126 15.89 1.24 23.43
N ASP A 127 16.11 0.14 24.12
CA ASP A 127 17.43 -0.31 24.56
C ASP A 127 18.09 -1.34 23.60
N THR A 128 17.44 -1.65 22.47
CA THR A 128 17.91 -2.71 21.57
C THR A 128 18.44 -2.14 20.26
N TRP A 129 19.65 -2.55 19.88
CA TRP A 129 20.24 -2.35 18.58
C TRP A 129 19.79 -3.41 17.60
N TYR A 130 19.57 -2.99 16.35
CA TYR A 130 19.22 -3.86 15.23
C TYR A 130 20.18 -3.60 14.09
N PHE A 131 20.62 -4.68 13.43
CA PHE A 131 21.49 -4.66 12.26
C PHE A 131 20.92 -5.55 11.16
N GLY A 132 21.03 -5.11 9.90
CA GLY A 132 20.56 -5.88 8.76
C GLY A 132 20.68 -5.13 7.45
N ILE A 133 19.99 -5.64 6.41
CA ILE A 133 19.89 -4.99 5.09
C ILE A 133 18.64 -4.12 5.07
N TYR A 134 18.83 -2.86 4.64
CA TYR A 134 17.75 -1.89 4.51
C TYR A 134 17.35 -1.72 3.04
N HIS A 135 16.05 -1.71 2.82
CA HIS A 135 15.40 -1.53 1.52
C HIS A 135 14.47 -0.33 1.61
N ASP A 136 14.62 0.66 0.71
CA ASP A 136 13.79 1.88 0.65
C ASP A 136 13.50 2.35 -0.77
N GLU A 137 13.87 1.58 -1.77
CA GLU A 137 13.59 1.91 -3.18
C GLU A 137 12.11 1.66 -3.48
N VAL A 138 11.44 2.67 -4.03
CA VAL A 138 10.06 2.60 -4.50
C VAL A 138 9.93 3.32 -5.84
N ASN A 139 9.10 2.80 -6.72
CA ASN A 139 8.86 3.33 -8.07
C ASN A 139 7.40 3.64 -8.38
N TRP A 140 6.48 3.41 -7.44
CA TRP A 140 5.05 3.68 -7.67
C TRP A 140 4.75 5.16 -7.96
N SER A 141 5.61 6.09 -7.54
CA SER A 141 5.46 7.52 -7.81
C SER A 141 5.54 7.88 -9.30
N ASP A 142 6.11 7.02 -10.13
CA ASP A 142 6.23 7.24 -11.59
C ASP A 142 4.84 7.31 -12.25
N HIS A 143 3.82 6.70 -11.63
CA HIS A 143 2.44 6.74 -12.12
C HIS A 143 1.75 8.11 -11.97
N TYR A 144 2.38 9.08 -11.30
CA TYR A 144 1.87 10.48 -11.34
C TYR A 144 1.95 11.09 -12.74
N GLU A 145 2.82 10.57 -13.63
CA GLU A 145 3.03 11.07 -14.99
C GLU A 145 2.09 10.42 -16.02
N LYS A 146 1.03 9.71 -15.58
CA LYS A 146 0.08 9.10 -16.52
C LYS A 146 -0.53 10.14 -17.47
N PRO A 147 -0.68 9.79 -18.78
CA PRO A 147 -1.11 10.75 -19.84
C PRO A 147 -2.47 11.39 -19.59
N HIS A 148 -3.38 10.65 -18.98
CA HIS A 148 -4.74 11.10 -18.74
C HIS A 148 -5.06 11.07 -17.24
N SER A 149 -5.44 12.22 -16.72
CA SER A 149 -5.92 12.38 -15.33
C SER A 149 -7.29 13.03 -15.33
N TYR A 150 -8.10 12.71 -14.33
CA TYR A 150 -9.41 13.30 -14.13
C TYR A 150 -9.46 13.92 -12.74
N SER A 151 -9.98 15.16 -12.65
CA SER A 151 -9.95 15.94 -11.39
C SER A 151 -10.71 15.29 -10.23
N HIS A 152 -11.57 14.32 -10.52
CA HIS A 152 -12.39 13.60 -9.55
C HIS A 152 -11.92 12.16 -9.30
N SER A 153 -10.92 11.67 -10.05
CA SER A 153 -10.34 10.36 -9.75
C SER A 153 -9.64 10.37 -8.41
N LEU A 154 -9.51 9.21 -7.82
CA LEU A 154 -8.65 9.01 -6.67
C LEU A 154 -7.24 9.48 -6.97
N ASN A 155 -6.58 10.10 -6.01
CA ASN A 155 -5.16 10.34 -6.15
C ASN A 155 -4.42 9.00 -6.09
N LEU A 156 -3.20 8.97 -6.59
CA LEU A 156 -2.41 7.76 -6.73
C LEU A 156 -2.20 7.03 -5.40
N ARG A 157 -1.92 7.78 -4.32
CA ARG A 157 -1.68 7.21 -2.99
C ARG A 157 -2.92 6.52 -2.44
N ASP A 158 -4.09 7.18 -2.55
CA ASP A 158 -5.35 6.60 -2.10
C ASP A 158 -5.69 5.36 -2.93
N ALA A 159 -5.57 5.43 -4.27
CA ALA A 159 -5.80 4.32 -5.19
C ALA A 159 -4.96 3.09 -4.83
N ARG A 160 -3.65 3.27 -4.66
CA ARG A 160 -2.75 2.18 -4.28
C ARG A 160 -3.11 1.58 -2.93
N THR A 161 -3.46 2.42 -1.95
CA THR A 161 -3.81 1.97 -0.60
C THR A 161 -5.12 1.20 -0.59
N ILE A 162 -6.17 1.65 -1.30
CA ILE A 162 -7.45 0.93 -1.34
C ILE A 162 -7.33 -0.43 -2.02
N VAL A 163 -6.48 -0.55 -3.04
CA VAL A 163 -6.15 -1.86 -3.64
C VAL A 163 -5.50 -2.78 -2.62
N ASN A 164 -4.51 -2.30 -1.84
CA ASN A 164 -3.90 -3.08 -0.76
C ASN A 164 -4.90 -3.49 0.32
N ILE A 165 -5.79 -2.58 0.74
CA ILE A 165 -6.86 -2.89 1.70
C ILE A 165 -7.79 -3.98 1.15
N ALA A 166 -8.14 -3.87 -0.13
CA ALA A 166 -9.06 -4.78 -0.79
C ALA A 166 -8.53 -6.22 -0.85
N VAL A 167 -7.24 -6.41 -1.19
CA VAL A 167 -6.64 -7.74 -1.37
C VAL A 167 -5.86 -8.23 -0.14
N GLY A 168 -5.37 -7.33 0.72
CA GLY A 168 -4.49 -7.71 1.84
C GLY A 168 -3.22 -8.39 1.33
N ASN A 169 -2.94 -9.59 1.85
CA ASN A 169 -1.77 -10.39 1.45
C ASN A 169 -2.06 -11.40 0.34
N ASP A 170 -3.31 -11.57 -0.06
CA ASP A 170 -3.68 -12.55 -1.08
C ASP A 170 -3.72 -11.91 -2.47
N LEU A 171 -2.59 -11.99 -3.19
CA LEU A 171 -2.46 -11.46 -4.55
C LEU A 171 -3.10 -12.37 -5.61
N SER A 172 -3.61 -13.54 -5.24
CA SER A 172 -4.29 -14.46 -6.17
C SER A 172 -5.76 -14.09 -6.41
N LEU A 173 -6.30 -13.15 -5.64
CA LEU A 173 -7.67 -12.67 -5.75
C LEU A 173 -7.90 -11.97 -7.09
N LYS A 174 -9.04 -12.29 -7.72
CA LYS A 174 -9.52 -11.58 -8.92
C LYS A 174 -10.32 -10.35 -8.51
N VAL A 175 -9.87 -9.21 -8.94
CA VAL A 175 -10.43 -7.91 -8.57
C VAL A 175 -11.22 -7.31 -9.74
N ILE A 176 -12.29 -6.60 -9.44
CA ILE A 176 -13.01 -5.76 -10.40
C ILE A 176 -13.13 -4.33 -9.88
N ASP A 177 -12.89 -3.36 -10.77
CA ASP A 177 -13.32 -1.98 -10.62
C ASP A 177 -14.40 -1.69 -11.66
N PRO A 178 -15.70 -1.73 -11.28
CA PRO A 178 -16.79 -1.61 -12.24
C PRO A 178 -17.10 -0.16 -12.65
N CYS A 179 -16.42 0.83 -12.05
CA CYS A 179 -16.53 2.26 -12.37
C CYS A 179 -15.14 2.91 -12.45
N CYS A 180 -14.22 2.30 -13.20
CA CYS A 180 -12.77 2.55 -13.10
C CYS A 180 -12.32 3.95 -13.57
N GLY A 181 -13.19 4.73 -14.20
CA GLY A 181 -12.82 6.04 -14.69
C GLY A 181 -11.61 5.98 -15.64
N VAL A 182 -10.58 6.76 -15.35
CA VAL A 182 -9.31 6.75 -16.12
C VAL A 182 -8.35 5.63 -15.69
N GLY A 183 -8.81 4.66 -14.89
CA GLY A 183 -8.10 3.42 -14.57
C GLY A 183 -6.98 3.58 -13.55
N THR A 184 -7.08 4.51 -12.60
CA THR A 184 -6.01 4.71 -11.59
C THR A 184 -5.87 3.48 -10.69
N ASP A 185 -6.97 2.94 -10.16
CA ASP A 185 -6.97 1.76 -9.31
C ASP A 185 -6.51 0.51 -10.07
N VAL A 186 -6.92 0.40 -11.34
CA VAL A 186 -6.50 -0.69 -12.22
C VAL A 186 -5.00 -0.65 -12.49
N LEU A 187 -4.44 0.54 -12.79
CA LEU A 187 -3.01 0.73 -12.98
C LEU A 187 -2.22 0.33 -11.72
N GLU A 188 -2.66 0.80 -10.55
CA GLU A 188 -2.00 0.47 -9.29
C GLU A 188 -2.07 -1.04 -8.98
N ALA A 189 -3.21 -1.67 -9.19
CA ALA A 189 -3.36 -3.11 -9.00
C ALA A 189 -2.42 -3.91 -9.91
N LEU A 190 -2.39 -3.61 -11.21
CA LEU A 190 -1.50 -4.27 -12.16
C LEU A 190 -0.02 -4.07 -11.80
N SER A 191 0.36 -2.89 -11.33
CA SER A 191 1.74 -2.59 -10.91
C SER A 191 2.19 -3.40 -9.68
N MET A 192 1.24 -3.87 -8.88
CA MET A 192 1.45 -4.76 -7.74
C MET A 192 1.31 -6.24 -8.08
N GLY A 193 1.08 -6.58 -9.36
CA GLY A 193 0.91 -7.97 -9.82
C GLY A 193 -0.46 -8.57 -9.48
N ILE A 194 -1.48 -7.74 -9.27
CA ILE A 194 -2.84 -8.16 -8.93
C ILE A 194 -3.67 -8.30 -10.21
N ASP A 195 -4.40 -9.41 -10.35
CA ASP A 195 -5.34 -9.66 -11.45
C ASP A 195 -6.59 -8.79 -11.29
N ILE A 196 -6.75 -7.79 -12.15
CA ILE A 196 -7.87 -6.84 -12.09
C ILE A 196 -8.44 -6.55 -13.47
N GLU A 197 -9.75 -6.38 -13.53
CA GLU A 197 -10.47 -5.85 -14.68
C GLU A 197 -11.16 -4.55 -14.31
N GLY A 198 -11.12 -3.57 -15.22
CA GLY A 198 -11.79 -2.29 -15.08
C GLY A 198 -12.93 -2.13 -16.07
N TYR A 199 -14.03 -1.53 -15.62
CA TYR A 199 -15.17 -1.23 -16.48
C TYR A 199 -15.59 0.23 -16.29
N ASP A 200 -16.03 0.87 -17.36
CA ASP A 200 -16.67 2.18 -17.30
C ASP A 200 -17.73 2.29 -18.40
N ILE A 201 -18.88 2.85 -18.08
CA ILE A 201 -19.98 3.06 -19.04
C ILE A 201 -19.62 4.13 -20.07
N ASN A 202 -18.76 5.07 -19.73
CA ASN A 202 -18.36 6.17 -20.60
C ASN A 202 -17.24 5.74 -21.55
N ARG A 203 -17.57 5.72 -22.85
CA ARG A 203 -16.63 5.32 -23.92
C ARG A 203 -15.35 6.15 -23.95
N TYR A 204 -15.43 7.45 -23.71
CA TYR A 204 -14.27 8.32 -23.77
C TYR A 204 -13.34 8.09 -22.58
N VAL A 205 -13.90 7.96 -21.40
CA VAL A 205 -13.14 7.73 -20.16
C VAL A 205 -12.47 6.35 -20.18
N SER A 206 -13.19 5.29 -20.57
CA SER A 206 -12.61 3.94 -20.70
C SER A 206 -11.51 3.87 -21.79
N TYR A 207 -11.60 4.70 -22.84
CA TYR A 207 -10.53 4.83 -23.82
C TYR A 207 -9.28 5.50 -23.22
N GLN A 208 -9.44 6.56 -22.44
CA GLN A 208 -8.33 7.21 -21.73
C GLN A 208 -7.66 6.25 -20.72
N ALA A 209 -8.45 5.43 -20.01
CA ALA A 209 -7.92 4.41 -19.11
C ALA A 209 -7.01 3.41 -19.85
N ARG A 210 -7.42 2.95 -21.03
CA ARG A 210 -6.60 2.08 -21.88
C ARG A 210 -5.27 2.73 -22.27
N LEU A 211 -5.29 4.01 -22.69
CA LEU A 211 -4.08 4.75 -23.02
C LEU A 211 -3.14 4.91 -21.82
N ASN A 212 -3.67 5.07 -20.61
CA ASN A 212 -2.86 5.09 -19.39
C ASN A 212 -2.16 3.75 -19.17
N LEU A 213 -2.85 2.63 -19.34
CA LEU A 213 -2.25 1.29 -19.20
C LEU A 213 -1.19 1.03 -20.27
N GLU A 214 -1.47 1.34 -21.53
CA GLU A 214 -0.52 1.21 -22.64
C GLU A 214 0.77 1.99 -22.40
N HIS A 215 0.65 3.20 -21.83
CA HIS A 215 1.82 4.05 -21.52
C HIS A 215 2.81 3.37 -20.57
N TYR A 216 2.30 2.56 -19.63
CA TYR A 216 3.12 1.79 -18.68
C TYR A 216 3.36 0.34 -19.10
N GLY A 217 2.97 -0.04 -20.32
CA GLY A 217 3.21 -1.37 -20.88
C GLY A 217 2.27 -2.47 -20.36
N TYR A 218 1.14 -2.12 -19.75
CA TYR A 218 0.11 -3.06 -19.34
C TYR A 218 -0.89 -3.32 -20.48
N ASP A 219 -1.56 -4.49 -20.42
CA ASP A 219 -2.59 -4.86 -21.38
C ASP A 219 -3.81 -3.92 -21.25
N PRO A 220 -4.15 -3.11 -22.28
CA PRO A 220 -5.29 -2.23 -22.24
C PRO A 220 -6.63 -2.98 -22.31
N LEU A 221 -6.63 -4.25 -22.73
CA LEU A 221 -7.86 -5.05 -22.89
C LEU A 221 -8.51 -5.43 -21.56
N VAL A 222 -7.80 -5.27 -20.43
CA VAL A 222 -8.39 -5.41 -19.09
C VAL A 222 -9.40 -4.31 -18.78
N ILE A 223 -9.40 -3.19 -19.56
CA ILE A 223 -10.40 -2.12 -19.46
C ILE A 223 -11.48 -2.30 -20.54
N GLN A 224 -12.74 -2.40 -20.11
CA GLN A 224 -13.87 -2.59 -21.00
C GLN A 224 -14.90 -1.45 -20.86
N LYS A 225 -15.52 -1.08 -21.96
CA LYS A 225 -16.66 -0.16 -21.98
C LYS A 225 -17.92 -0.98 -21.78
N GLN A 226 -18.47 -0.97 -20.55
CA GLN A 226 -19.66 -1.72 -20.21
C GLN A 226 -20.37 -1.09 -18.99
N ASP A 227 -21.70 -1.23 -18.95
CA ASP A 227 -22.48 -0.91 -17.75
C ASP A 227 -22.27 -2.00 -16.70
N MET A 228 -21.88 -1.63 -15.47
CA MET A 228 -21.61 -2.55 -14.39
C MET A 228 -22.80 -3.48 -14.05
N LEU A 229 -24.03 -2.99 -14.23
CA LEU A 229 -25.24 -3.78 -13.97
C LEU A 229 -25.47 -4.90 -14.98
N THR A 230 -24.70 -4.92 -16.09
CA THR A 230 -24.78 -5.96 -17.14
C THR A 230 -23.60 -6.93 -17.10
N ILE A 231 -22.73 -6.85 -16.09
CA ILE A 231 -21.56 -7.73 -15.96
C ILE A 231 -22.00 -9.07 -15.34
N ASP A 232 -21.84 -10.16 -16.08
CA ASP A 232 -22.19 -11.53 -15.61
C ASP A 232 -21.00 -12.26 -14.96
N LYS A 233 -19.77 -11.79 -15.20
CA LYS A 233 -18.54 -12.37 -14.67
C LYS A 233 -18.44 -12.18 -13.15
N LYS A 234 -17.86 -13.16 -12.47
CA LYS A 234 -17.66 -13.14 -11.00
C LYS A 234 -16.20 -12.92 -10.64
N TYR A 235 -16.00 -12.23 -9.54
CA TYR A 235 -14.71 -11.87 -8.98
C TYR A 235 -14.67 -12.19 -7.49
N ASP A 236 -13.50 -12.04 -6.89
CA ASP A 236 -13.34 -12.25 -5.44
C ASP A 236 -13.54 -10.94 -4.68
N VAL A 237 -13.17 -9.80 -5.29
CA VAL A 237 -13.25 -8.47 -4.68
C VAL A 237 -13.73 -7.43 -5.67
N THR A 238 -14.68 -6.61 -5.25
CA THR A 238 -15.06 -5.36 -5.95
C THR A 238 -14.42 -4.17 -5.25
N ILE A 239 -13.76 -3.30 -6.00
CA ILE A 239 -13.35 -1.95 -5.59
C ILE A 239 -14.23 -0.98 -6.36
N ILE A 240 -14.88 -0.02 -5.69
CA ILE A 240 -15.69 0.98 -6.35
C ILE A 240 -15.56 2.34 -5.66
N ASP A 241 -15.11 3.38 -6.39
CA ASP A 241 -15.33 4.79 -6.03
C ASP A 241 -16.69 5.17 -6.60
N ILE A 242 -17.74 5.13 -5.75
CA ILE A 242 -19.11 5.28 -6.22
C ILE A 242 -19.34 6.68 -6.80
N PRO A 243 -19.86 6.82 -8.05
CA PRO A 243 -20.07 8.11 -8.67
C PRO A 243 -20.95 9.04 -7.83
N TYR A 244 -20.53 10.30 -7.66
CA TYR A 244 -21.26 11.31 -6.89
C TYR A 244 -21.48 12.60 -7.70
N GLY A 245 -22.58 13.28 -7.41
CA GLY A 245 -23.22 14.26 -8.25
C GLY A 245 -22.64 15.67 -8.32
N VAL A 246 -21.35 15.93 -8.00
CA VAL A 246 -20.82 17.30 -8.11
C VAL A 246 -20.62 17.72 -9.58
N TYR A 247 -20.39 16.75 -10.49
CA TYR A 247 -20.13 17.00 -11.92
C TYR A 247 -20.79 15.99 -12.87
N SER A 248 -21.42 14.94 -12.38
CA SER A 248 -22.36 14.11 -13.11
C SER A 248 -23.67 14.04 -12.31
N PRO A 249 -24.84 14.13 -12.95
CA PRO A 249 -26.13 14.10 -12.27
C PRO A 249 -26.44 12.68 -11.81
N PHE A 250 -25.69 12.18 -10.81
CA PHE A 250 -25.94 10.88 -10.21
C PHE A 250 -26.81 11.09 -8.96
N SER A 251 -28.03 10.56 -8.99
CA SER A 251 -28.92 10.65 -7.85
C SER A 251 -28.53 9.64 -6.77
N TYR A 252 -28.99 9.86 -5.55
CA TYR A 252 -28.78 8.91 -4.46
C TYR A 252 -29.39 7.53 -4.76
N GLU A 253 -30.56 7.47 -5.42
CA GLU A 253 -31.21 6.23 -5.85
C GLU A 253 -30.33 5.45 -6.85
N GLN A 254 -29.67 6.15 -7.78
CA GLN A 254 -28.74 5.53 -8.72
C GLN A 254 -27.51 4.99 -8.00
N GLN A 255 -26.98 5.69 -6.99
CA GLN A 255 -25.91 5.17 -6.16
C GLN A 255 -26.30 3.86 -5.45
N LEU A 256 -27.53 3.83 -4.90
CA LEU A 256 -28.07 2.60 -4.27
C LEU A 256 -28.24 1.45 -5.26
N GLU A 257 -28.61 1.75 -6.51
CA GLU A 257 -28.70 0.74 -7.57
C GLU A 257 -27.33 0.14 -7.90
N LEU A 258 -26.31 1.00 -8.09
CA LEU A 258 -24.93 0.52 -8.30
C LEU A 258 -24.43 -0.30 -7.09
N LEU A 259 -24.70 0.19 -5.87
CA LEU A 259 -24.30 -0.51 -4.66
C LEU A 259 -24.95 -1.90 -4.54
N LYS A 260 -26.24 -2.05 -4.90
CA LYS A 260 -26.88 -3.35 -5.02
C LYS A 260 -26.26 -4.22 -6.11
N GLY A 261 -25.84 -3.61 -7.23
CA GLY A 261 -25.18 -4.31 -8.33
C GLY A 261 -23.87 -5.00 -7.90
N THR A 262 -23.15 -4.44 -6.93
CA THR A 262 -21.88 -5.05 -6.44
C THR A 262 -22.08 -6.44 -5.83
N LEU A 263 -23.26 -6.74 -5.26
CA LEU A 263 -23.59 -8.06 -4.72
C LEU A 263 -23.51 -9.17 -5.77
N SER A 264 -23.77 -8.83 -7.03
CA SER A 264 -23.68 -9.78 -8.14
C SER A 264 -22.25 -9.98 -8.63
N LEU A 265 -21.30 -9.09 -8.32
CA LEU A 265 -19.94 -9.11 -8.84
C LEU A 265 -18.98 -9.89 -7.96
N ALA A 266 -18.95 -9.61 -6.66
CA ALA A 266 -18.03 -10.26 -5.73
C ALA A 266 -18.58 -10.29 -4.30
N PRO A 267 -18.17 -11.28 -3.47
CA PRO A 267 -18.55 -11.33 -2.06
C PRO A 267 -17.89 -10.25 -1.18
N LYS A 268 -16.68 -9.80 -1.53
CA LYS A 268 -15.95 -8.76 -0.82
C LYS A 268 -16.05 -7.44 -1.57
N LEU A 269 -16.33 -6.36 -0.85
CA LEU A 269 -16.47 -5.01 -1.38
C LEU A 269 -15.58 -4.03 -0.62
N LEU A 270 -14.79 -3.25 -1.35
CA LEU A 270 -14.22 -2.00 -0.85
C LEU A 270 -14.96 -0.83 -1.53
N LEU A 271 -15.78 -0.15 -0.75
CA LEU A 271 -16.52 1.04 -1.17
C LEU A 271 -15.75 2.30 -0.79
N VAL A 272 -15.57 3.20 -1.77
CA VAL A 272 -15.17 4.59 -1.55
C VAL A 272 -16.40 5.49 -1.79
N SER A 273 -16.69 6.38 -0.85
CA SER A 273 -17.87 7.25 -0.90
C SER A 273 -17.60 8.61 -0.25
N HIS A 274 -18.42 9.63 -0.57
CA HIS A 274 -18.32 10.97 0.04
C HIS A 274 -19.17 11.13 1.30
N ILE A 275 -20.10 10.22 1.52
CA ILE A 275 -20.96 10.16 2.70
C ILE A 275 -20.84 8.77 3.29
N PRO A 276 -21.05 8.60 4.62
CA PRO A 276 -21.18 7.28 5.22
C PRO A 276 -22.38 6.54 4.60
N MET A 277 -22.18 5.28 4.19
CA MET A 277 -23.23 4.43 3.59
C MET A 277 -23.42 3.13 4.38
N ASN A 278 -23.21 3.17 5.69
CA ASN A 278 -23.24 1.98 6.53
C ASN A 278 -24.62 1.33 6.58
N GLN A 279 -25.67 2.14 6.73
CA GLN A 279 -27.04 1.63 6.81
C GLN A 279 -27.48 1.00 5.48
N GLU A 280 -27.11 1.60 4.37
CA GLU A 280 -27.36 1.11 3.01
C GLU A 280 -26.66 -0.22 2.77
N LEU A 281 -25.38 -0.31 3.12
CA LEU A 281 -24.58 -1.54 3.00
C LEU A 281 -25.19 -2.68 3.83
N GLU A 282 -25.55 -2.42 5.07
CA GLU A 282 -26.17 -3.43 5.94
C GLU A 282 -27.56 -3.84 5.46
N ALA A 283 -28.35 -2.88 4.94
CA ALA A 283 -29.71 -3.13 4.42
C ALA A 283 -29.69 -4.00 3.15
N ILE A 284 -28.68 -3.87 2.29
CA ILE A 284 -28.56 -4.70 1.08
C ILE A 284 -27.87 -6.04 1.32
N GLY A 285 -27.34 -6.30 2.53
CA GLY A 285 -26.82 -7.62 2.90
C GLY A 285 -25.31 -7.70 3.08
N TYR A 286 -24.60 -6.58 3.26
CA TYR A 286 -23.20 -6.59 3.67
C TYR A 286 -23.03 -6.56 5.19
N THR A 287 -21.91 -7.09 5.65
CA THR A 287 -21.35 -6.87 6.99
C THR A 287 -20.12 -6.00 6.85
N ILE A 288 -20.04 -4.91 7.60
CA ILE A 288 -18.89 -4.03 7.61
C ILE A 288 -17.76 -4.69 8.40
N LEU A 289 -16.60 -4.81 7.79
CA LEU A 289 -15.39 -5.42 8.39
C LEU A 289 -14.44 -4.37 8.95
N ASP A 290 -14.24 -3.27 8.22
CA ASP A 290 -13.30 -2.21 8.59
C ASP A 290 -13.66 -0.91 7.89
N GLN A 291 -13.24 0.23 8.47
CA GLN A 291 -13.49 1.55 7.91
C GLN A 291 -12.34 2.50 8.19
N ALA A 292 -12.17 3.47 7.27
CA ALA A 292 -11.31 4.63 7.44
C ALA A 292 -11.93 5.85 6.76
N MET A 293 -11.53 7.04 7.22
CA MET A 293 -11.91 8.29 6.60
C MET A 293 -10.66 9.12 6.28
N ILE A 294 -10.63 9.70 5.08
CA ILE A 294 -9.66 10.73 4.73
C ILE A 294 -10.38 12.08 4.72
N LYS A 295 -9.80 13.05 5.42
CA LYS A 295 -10.31 14.41 5.45
C LYS A 295 -9.22 15.39 5.03
N LYS A 296 -9.44 16.13 3.93
CA LYS A 296 -8.53 17.17 3.47
C LYS A 296 -9.32 18.47 3.24
N GLY A 297 -9.21 19.40 4.19
CA GLY A 297 -10.04 20.61 4.19
C GLY A 297 -11.53 20.26 4.35
N ASN A 298 -12.36 20.71 3.42
CA ASN A 298 -13.80 20.42 3.39
C ASN A 298 -14.13 19.11 2.66
N PHE A 299 -13.15 18.45 2.08
CA PHE A 299 -13.34 17.23 1.33
C PHE A 299 -13.14 16.01 2.22
N GLN A 300 -14.08 15.07 2.17
CA GLN A 300 -14.06 13.82 2.92
C GLN A 300 -14.29 12.64 1.99
N ARG A 301 -13.58 11.54 2.24
CA ARG A 301 -13.83 10.23 1.64
C ARG A 301 -13.87 9.17 2.71
N TYR A 302 -14.85 8.29 2.61
CA TYR A 302 -15.05 7.14 3.47
C TYR A 302 -14.65 5.89 2.69
N MET A 303 -13.78 5.08 3.27
CA MET A 303 -13.39 3.77 2.77
C MET A 303 -14.04 2.74 3.68
N THR A 304 -14.88 1.89 3.09
CA THR A 304 -15.62 0.88 3.85
C THR A 304 -15.38 -0.49 3.24
N LEU A 305 -14.73 -1.38 3.99
CA LEU A 305 -14.49 -2.77 3.61
C LEU A 305 -15.63 -3.63 4.15
N CYS A 306 -16.25 -4.39 3.28
CA CYS A 306 -17.42 -5.19 3.61
C CYS A 306 -17.30 -6.62 3.04
N PHE A 307 -18.10 -7.52 3.60
CA PHE A 307 -18.30 -8.87 3.08
C PHE A 307 -19.78 -9.20 3.06
N GLN A 308 -20.25 -9.93 2.05
CA GLN A 308 -21.63 -10.38 1.98
C GLN A 308 -21.95 -11.26 3.18
N LYS A 309 -23.15 -11.03 3.78
CA LYS A 309 -23.67 -11.91 4.83
C LYS A 309 -23.88 -13.30 4.25
N ALA A 310 -23.41 -14.32 4.95
CA ALA A 310 -23.78 -15.70 4.60
C ALA A 310 -25.32 -15.82 4.68
N ILE A 311 -25.94 -16.28 3.59
CA ILE A 311 -27.39 -16.56 3.52
C ILE A 311 -27.69 -17.80 4.33
#